data_4b79fc03d9f5b8178d8a96a5fb0acfb9
#
_entry.id   4b79fc03d9f5b8178d8a96a5fb0acfb9
#
_cell.length_a   1.000
_cell.length_b   1.000
_cell.length_c   1.000
_cell.angle_alpha   90.00
_cell.angle_beta   90.00
_cell.angle_gamma   90.00
#
_symmetry.space_group_name_H-M   'P 1'
#
loop_
_entity.id
_entity.type
_entity.pdbx_description
1 polymer ?
#
loop_
_entity_poly.entity_id
_entity_poly.type
_entity_poly.pdbx_seq_one_letter_code
_entity_poly.pdbx_strand_id
1 'polypeptide(L)'
;MHIDGAAGELAFAKIFKLYPESIFDHFGSLGAYDVWFPELGGVDVKTTSNKNGRLNIEYSKTKNPADIYALMIGSDGKFEHAGMIAGIDALTERYMTDVGNGVFFAIPQLDLIDDLR
;
A
#
# COMPACT_ATOMS: atom_id res chain seq x y z
N MET A 1 8.01 4.26 13.57
CA MET A 1 7.80 4.31 12.10
C MET A 1 9.10 3.96 11.39
N HIS A 2 9.04 3.11 10.43
CA HIS A 2 10.21 2.73 9.65
C HIS A 2 10.52 3.84 8.63
N ILE A 3 11.79 4.24 8.51
CA ILE A 3 12.20 5.34 7.62
C ILE A 3 11.84 5.05 6.16
N ASP A 4 12.10 3.83 5.69
CA ASP A 4 11.76 3.44 4.31
C ASP A 4 10.26 3.47 4.05
N GLY A 5 9.45 3.13 5.07
CA GLY A 5 7.99 3.21 4.95
C GLY A 5 7.52 4.64 4.68
N ALA A 6 8.01 5.60 5.48
CA ALA A 6 7.66 7.00 5.31
C ALA A 6 8.16 7.54 3.96
N ALA A 7 9.37 7.17 3.57
CA ALA A 7 9.93 7.59 2.28
C ALA A 7 9.15 7.01 1.11
N GLY A 8 8.66 5.76 1.23
CA GLY A 8 7.82 5.14 0.21
C GLY A 8 6.49 5.86 0.02
N GLU A 9 5.86 6.28 1.13
CA GLU A 9 4.63 7.07 1.08
C GLU A 9 4.83 8.39 0.34
N LEU A 10 5.92 9.10 0.67
CA LEU A 10 6.27 10.35 0.00
C LEU A 10 6.55 10.13 -1.49
N ALA A 11 7.26 9.07 -1.83
CA ALA A 11 7.55 8.73 -3.22
C ALA A 11 6.27 8.43 -4.00
N PHE A 12 5.33 7.69 -3.40
CA PHE A 12 4.03 7.41 -4.00
C PHE A 12 3.28 8.71 -4.29
N ALA A 13 3.17 9.58 -3.28
CA ALA A 13 2.48 10.86 -3.43
C ALA A 13 3.10 11.71 -4.53
N LYS A 14 4.43 11.71 -4.64
CA LYS A 14 5.14 12.48 -5.64
C LYS A 14 4.89 11.96 -7.05
N ILE A 15 4.91 10.64 -7.22
CA ILE A 15 4.64 10.00 -8.52
C ILE A 15 3.26 10.39 -9.05
N PHE A 16 2.25 10.39 -8.18
CA PHE A 16 0.88 10.69 -8.57
C PHE A 16 0.51 12.16 -8.39
N LYS A 17 1.49 13.02 -8.08
CA LYS A 17 1.31 14.47 -7.93
C LYS A 17 0.26 14.83 -6.90
N LEU A 18 0.26 14.13 -5.79
CA LEU A 18 -0.67 14.40 -4.70
C LEU A 18 -0.13 15.54 -3.84
N TYR A 19 -1.05 16.32 -3.28
CA TYR A 19 -0.66 17.45 -2.43
C TYR A 19 -0.14 16.95 -1.08
N PRO A 20 0.76 17.72 -0.42
CA PRO A 20 1.28 17.35 0.88
C PRO A 20 0.20 17.09 1.93
N GLU A 21 -0.90 17.83 1.90
CA GLU A 21 -2.02 17.62 2.83
C GLU A 21 -2.66 16.24 2.67
N SER A 22 -2.52 15.62 1.50
CA SER A 22 -3.01 14.25 1.30
C SER A 22 -2.28 13.25 2.18
N ILE A 23 -1.04 13.56 2.55
CA ILE A 23 -0.23 12.72 3.43
C ILE A 23 -0.54 13.03 4.89
N PHE A 24 -0.68 14.30 5.23
CA PHE A 24 -0.91 14.72 6.61
C PHE A 24 -2.31 14.45 7.11
N ASP A 25 -3.27 14.36 6.22
CA ASP A 25 -4.67 14.11 6.59
C ASP A 25 -4.86 12.79 7.33
N HIS A 26 -3.98 11.82 7.12
CA HIS A 26 -4.11 10.52 7.76
C HIS A 26 -3.95 10.58 9.28
N PHE A 27 -3.42 11.64 9.83
CA PHE A 27 -3.31 11.80 11.28
C PHE A 27 -4.67 11.81 11.97
N GLY A 28 -5.71 12.22 11.25
CA GLY A 28 -7.07 12.21 11.78
C GLY A 28 -7.90 11.00 11.36
N SER A 29 -7.32 10.07 10.62
CA SER A 29 -8.06 9.02 9.92
C SER A 29 -8.18 7.69 10.65
N LEU A 30 -7.78 7.57 11.88
CA LEU A 30 -7.80 6.31 12.64
C LEU A 30 -6.89 5.21 12.03
N GLY A 31 -5.94 5.58 11.20
CA GLY A 31 -4.92 4.66 10.70
C GLY A 31 -5.34 3.75 9.55
N ALA A 32 -6.48 4.01 8.92
CA ALA A 32 -6.93 3.16 7.82
C ALA A 32 -6.10 3.31 6.56
N TYR A 33 -5.47 4.45 6.34
CA TYR A 33 -4.68 4.72 5.15
C TYR A 33 -3.54 5.70 5.45
N ASP A 34 -2.57 5.76 4.53
CA ASP A 34 -1.38 6.61 4.63
C ASP A 34 -1.49 7.86 3.76
N VAL A 35 -2.16 7.76 2.63
CA VAL A 35 -2.28 8.84 1.64
C VAL A 35 -3.70 8.89 1.13
N TRP A 36 -4.23 10.11 0.97
CA TRP A 36 -5.53 10.31 0.32
C TRP A 36 -5.34 10.57 -1.17
N PHE A 37 -5.96 9.71 -1.99
CA PHE A 37 -5.93 9.82 -3.45
C PHE A 37 -7.31 10.29 -3.91
N PRO A 38 -7.49 11.55 -4.34
CA PRO A 38 -8.82 12.14 -4.53
C PRO A 38 -9.83 11.33 -5.34
N GLU A 39 -9.38 10.65 -6.37
CA GLU A 39 -10.29 9.88 -7.23
C GLU A 39 -10.52 8.46 -6.75
N LEU A 40 -9.68 7.95 -5.86
CA LEU A 40 -9.71 6.56 -5.44
C LEU A 40 -10.00 6.35 -3.95
N GLY A 41 -9.70 7.34 -3.11
CA GLY A 41 -9.89 7.24 -1.67
C GLY A 41 -8.59 7.05 -0.91
N GLY A 42 -8.67 6.41 0.26
CA GLY A 42 -7.52 6.19 1.12
C GLY A 42 -6.62 5.07 0.61
N VAL A 43 -5.33 5.34 0.52
CA VAL A 43 -4.34 4.37 0.05
C VAL A 43 -3.39 4.00 1.18
N ASP A 44 -3.27 2.70 1.44
CA ASP A 44 -2.25 2.15 2.35
C ASP A 44 -1.06 1.77 1.48
N VAL A 45 0.06 2.45 1.67
CA VAL A 45 1.27 2.25 0.88
C VAL A 45 2.20 1.30 1.61
N LYS A 46 2.53 0.18 0.98
CA LYS A 46 3.49 -0.80 1.50
C LYS A 46 4.80 -0.69 0.74
N THR A 47 5.90 -0.87 1.43
CA THR A 47 7.24 -0.73 0.86
C THR A 47 8.04 -1.99 1.08
N THR A 48 8.75 -2.43 0.07
CA THR A 48 9.70 -3.54 0.17
C THR A 48 10.99 -3.20 -0.56
N SER A 49 12.12 -3.68 -0.05
CA SER A 49 13.41 -3.54 -0.75
C SER A 49 13.64 -4.67 -1.75
N ASN A 50 12.80 -5.68 -1.74
CA ASN A 50 12.92 -6.84 -2.63
C ASN A 50 12.24 -6.56 -3.96
N LYS A 51 13.00 -6.58 -5.06
CA LYS A 51 12.46 -6.35 -6.41
C LYS A 51 11.34 -7.30 -6.79
N ASN A 52 11.35 -8.51 -6.25
CA ASN A 52 10.33 -9.53 -6.52
C ASN A 52 9.36 -9.68 -5.37
N GLY A 53 9.36 -8.73 -4.44
CA GLY A 53 8.49 -8.76 -3.28
C GLY A 53 7.02 -8.67 -3.66
N ARG A 54 6.19 -9.29 -2.84
CA ARG A 54 4.74 -9.24 -2.98
C ARG A 54 4.19 -8.11 -2.12
N LEU A 55 3.00 -7.69 -2.45
CA LEU A 55 2.23 -6.79 -1.59
C LEU A 55 1.64 -7.65 -0.47
N ASN A 56 2.18 -7.51 0.74
CA ASN A 56 1.74 -8.26 1.90
C ASN A 56 0.89 -7.38 2.80
N ILE A 57 -0.34 -7.82 3.06
CA ILE A 57 -1.30 -7.09 3.88
C ILE A 57 -1.67 -7.97 5.08
N GLU A 58 -1.54 -7.43 6.29
CA GLU A 58 -1.88 -8.13 7.50
C GLU A 58 -3.37 -8.46 7.56
N TYR A 59 -3.71 -9.64 8.06
CA TYR A 59 -5.11 -10.07 8.20
C TYR A 59 -5.94 -9.09 9.03
N SER A 60 -5.31 -8.45 10.02
CA SER A 60 -5.99 -7.46 10.86
C SER A 60 -6.59 -6.29 10.08
N LYS A 61 -6.11 -6.04 8.87
CA LYS A 61 -6.64 -4.97 8.01
C LYS A 61 -8.07 -5.23 7.54
N THR A 62 -8.56 -6.47 7.66
CA THR A 62 -9.96 -6.79 7.33
C THR A 62 -10.96 -6.04 8.20
N LYS A 63 -10.55 -5.61 9.39
CA LYS A 63 -11.41 -4.86 10.31
C LYS A 63 -11.56 -3.41 9.92
N ASN A 64 -10.56 -2.85 9.25
CA ASN A 64 -10.55 -1.45 8.85
C ASN A 64 -9.73 -1.30 7.56
N PRO A 65 -10.25 -1.80 6.44
CA PRO A 65 -9.50 -1.83 5.19
C PRO A 65 -9.33 -0.45 4.59
N ALA A 66 -8.21 -0.25 3.89
CA ALA A 66 -8.03 0.90 3.03
C ALA A 66 -8.83 0.69 1.74
N ASP A 67 -9.15 1.77 1.04
CA ASP A 67 -9.81 1.67 -0.26
C ASP A 67 -8.88 1.04 -1.29
N ILE A 68 -7.59 1.39 -1.22
CA ILE A 68 -6.55 0.95 -2.16
C ILE A 68 -5.32 0.52 -1.37
N TYR A 69 -4.63 -0.50 -1.86
CA TYR A 69 -3.30 -0.89 -1.39
C TYR A 69 -2.30 -0.72 -2.53
N ALA A 70 -1.17 -0.10 -2.25
CA ALA A 70 -0.13 0.15 -3.23
C ALA A 70 1.21 -0.40 -2.76
N LEU A 71 2.02 -0.89 -3.69
CA LEU A 71 3.35 -1.42 -3.41
C LEU A 71 4.42 -0.54 -4.03
N MET A 72 5.34 -0.08 -3.19
CA MET A 72 6.55 0.64 -3.60
C MET A 72 7.74 -0.27 -3.38
N ILE A 73 8.67 -0.30 -4.31
CA ILE A 73 9.89 -1.11 -4.22
C ILE A 73 11.09 -0.18 -4.18
N GLY A 74 11.94 -0.37 -3.19
CA GLY A 74 13.17 0.41 -3.10
C GLY A 74 13.64 0.63 -1.68
N SER A 75 14.72 1.42 -1.58
CA SER A 75 15.33 1.81 -0.32
C SER A 75 16.21 3.03 -0.54
N ASP A 76 16.65 3.65 0.56
CA ASP A 76 17.57 4.79 0.53
C ASP A 76 17.08 5.93 -0.38
N GLY A 77 15.79 6.19 -0.36
CA GLY A 77 15.20 7.29 -1.11
C GLY A 77 14.96 7.03 -2.60
N LYS A 78 15.24 5.81 -3.07
CA LYS A 78 15.05 5.42 -4.47
C LYS A 78 13.93 4.40 -4.55
N PHE A 79 12.76 4.81 -5.03
CA PHE A 79 11.58 3.97 -5.05
C PHE A 79 10.93 3.92 -6.43
N GLU A 80 10.40 2.74 -6.76
CA GLU A 80 9.58 2.52 -7.95
C GLU A 80 8.19 2.11 -7.51
N HIS A 81 7.18 2.51 -8.26
CA HIS A 81 5.80 2.08 -8.02
C HIS A 81 5.57 0.76 -8.74
N ALA A 82 5.34 -0.29 -7.97
CA ALA A 82 5.10 -1.63 -8.53
C ALA A 82 3.64 -1.81 -8.98
N GLY A 83 2.71 -1.10 -8.35
CA GLY A 83 1.31 -1.16 -8.73
C GLY A 83 0.38 -1.05 -7.54
N MET A 84 -0.91 -1.05 -7.81
CA MET A 84 -1.94 -0.93 -6.80
C MET A 84 -3.08 -1.91 -7.06
N ILE A 85 -3.90 -2.14 -6.03
CA ILE A 85 -5.07 -3.01 -6.10
C ILE A 85 -6.15 -2.45 -5.17
N ALA A 86 -7.40 -2.57 -5.57
CA ALA A 86 -8.52 -2.17 -4.71
C ALA A 86 -8.56 -3.06 -3.46
N GLY A 87 -8.86 -2.47 -2.31
CA GLY A 87 -8.91 -3.22 -1.05
C GLY A 87 -9.89 -4.39 -1.10
N ILE A 88 -11.03 -4.19 -1.72
CA ILE A 88 -12.05 -5.23 -1.84
C ILE A 88 -11.57 -6.44 -2.65
N ASP A 89 -10.64 -6.23 -3.58
CA ASP A 89 -10.06 -7.32 -4.37
C ASP A 89 -8.87 -7.96 -3.66
N ALA A 90 -8.11 -7.17 -2.91
CA ALA A 90 -6.91 -7.63 -2.21
C ALA A 90 -7.23 -8.53 -1.02
N LEU A 91 -8.26 -8.17 -0.25
CA LEU A 91 -8.61 -8.86 1.00
C LEU A 91 -9.57 -10.02 0.75
N THR A 92 -9.17 -10.93 -0.12
CA THR A 92 -9.96 -12.09 -0.53
C THR A 92 -9.21 -13.39 -0.27
N GLU A 93 -9.93 -14.49 -0.18
CA GLU A 93 -9.35 -15.81 0.06
C GLU A 93 -8.28 -16.19 -0.95
N ARG A 94 -8.42 -15.72 -2.19
CA ARG A 94 -7.45 -15.98 -3.25
C ARG A 94 -6.03 -15.64 -2.83
N TYR A 95 -5.84 -14.58 -2.05
CA TYR A 95 -4.52 -14.11 -1.66
C TYR A 95 -4.12 -14.47 -0.23
N MET A 96 -4.99 -15.16 0.50
CA MET A 96 -4.69 -15.57 1.87
C MET A 96 -3.53 -16.55 1.89
N THR A 97 -2.55 -16.26 2.73
CA THR A 97 -1.34 -17.09 2.87
C THR A 97 -1.00 -17.22 4.34
N ASP A 98 -0.86 -18.47 4.81
CA ASP A 98 -0.41 -18.76 6.16
C ASP A 98 1.10 -18.95 6.11
N VAL A 99 1.83 -18.07 6.80
CA VAL A 99 3.29 -18.12 6.81
C VAL A 99 3.85 -18.66 8.13
N GLY A 100 3.02 -19.34 8.92
CA GLY A 100 3.44 -19.92 10.19
C GLY A 100 3.34 -18.98 11.37
N ASN A 101 3.54 -17.69 11.17
CA ASN A 101 3.42 -16.64 12.19
C ASN A 101 2.12 -15.87 12.10
N GLY A 102 1.21 -16.31 11.24
CA GLY A 102 -0.07 -15.66 11.04
C GLY A 102 -0.49 -15.70 9.58
N VAL A 103 -1.66 -15.13 9.34
CA VAL A 103 -2.26 -15.09 8.01
C VAL A 103 -2.06 -13.71 7.41
N PHE A 104 -1.62 -13.67 6.16
CA PHE A 104 -1.45 -12.46 5.37
C PHE A 104 -2.20 -12.62 4.05
N PHE A 105 -2.50 -11.48 3.43
CA PHE A 105 -2.90 -11.46 2.03
C PHE A 105 -1.64 -11.10 1.24
N ALA A 106 -1.18 -12.02 0.39
CA ALA A 106 0.04 -11.84 -0.40
C ALA A 106 -0.34 -11.71 -1.87
N ILE A 107 -0.23 -10.52 -2.41
CA ILE A 107 -0.62 -10.23 -3.79
C ILE A 107 0.64 -10.14 -4.65
N PRO A 108 0.79 -11.03 -5.67
CA PRO A 108 1.93 -10.95 -6.56
C PRO A 108 1.89 -9.69 -7.43
N GLN A 109 3.05 -9.20 -7.81
CA GLN A 109 3.14 -7.97 -8.61
C GLN A 109 2.36 -8.04 -9.92
N LEU A 110 2.27 -9.23 -10.51
CA LEU A 110 1.53 -9.43 -11.76
C LEU A 110 0.04 -9.10 -11.65
N ASP A 111 -0.50 -9.13 -10.43
CA ASP A 111 -1.92 -8.83 -10.20
C ASP A 111 -2.15 -7.35 -9.83
N LEU A 112 -1.09 -6.57 -9.75
CA LEU A 112 -1.19 -5.14 -9.47
C LEU A 112 -1.28 -4.37 -10.79
N ILE A 113 -1.96 -3.23 -10.76
CA ILE A 113 -2.04 -2.34 -11.91
C ILE A 113 -1.44 -0.98 -11.57
N ASP A 114 -0.93 -0.28 -12.58
CA ASP A 114 -0.22 0.98 -12.35
C ASP A 114 -1.11 2.08 -11.80
N ASP A 115 -2.34 2.17 -12.26
CA ASP A 115 -3.25 3.25 -11.89
C ASP A 115 -4.70 2.76 -12.01
N LEU A 116 -5.42 2.82 -10.90
CA LEU A 116 -6.82 2.37 -10.83
C LEU A 116 -7.83 3.42 -11.28
N ARG A 117 -7.38 4.61 -11.60
CA ARG A 117 -8.27 5.67 -12.08
C ARG A 117 -8.92 5.36 -13.42
#